data_51be5ffef55571435127f08ed1e4644e
#
_entry.id   51be5ffef55571435127f08ed1e4644e
#
_cell.length_a   1.000
_cell.length_b   1.000
_cell.length_c   1.000
_cell.angle_alpha   90.00
_cell.angle_beta   90.00
_cell.angle_gamma   90.00
#
_symmetry.space_group_name_H-M   'P 1'
#
loop_
_entity.id
_entity.type
_entity.pdbx_description
1 polymer ?
#
loop_
_entity_poly.entity_id
_entity_poly.type
_entity_poly.pdbx_seq_one_letter_code
_entity_poly.pdbx_strand_id
1 'polypeptide(L)'
;WMLNSDGKLQEHVAYLGGANDILHDGADITKSIDAEISISNRHGINDYKFSLMFAKPDKLVFKEELYRFSRHNIDGKATWSSCGVGHEEANLPQVNNQTTNIILNLLRKIIVYQFHNTSDTAPMRLKWSQADGRWLKQNGENLGSCLYRIQNEEKPYYTRIVKYIRLVLPFFDDFDLYPEFGQILLRWKEKGTNKVFNA
;
A
#
# COMPACT_ATOMS: atom_id res chain seq x y z
N TRP A 1 4.49 -5.43 4.53
CA TRP A 1 5.38 -5.02 5.60
C TRP A 1 6.30 -6.17 6.06
N MET A 2 5.81 -7.31 6.55
CA MET A 2 6.61 -8.48 6.98
C MET A 2 7.56 -9.04 5.91
N LEU A 3 7.30 -8.79 4.64
CA LEU A 3 8.15 -9.21 3.53
C LEU A 3 9.16 -8.14 3.08
N ASN A 4 8.99 -6.89 3.54
CA ASN A 4 9.85 -5.76 3.19
C ASN A 4 10.96 -5.48 4.19
N SER A 5 10.88 -6.01 5.40
CA SER A 5 11.73 -5.64 6.53
C SER A 5 12.47 -6.82 7.14
N ASP A 6 13.07 -7.67 6.29
CA ASP A 6 13.99 -8.74 6.68
C ASP A 6 13.52 -9.60 7.87
N GLY A 7 12.23 -9.99 7.85
CA GLY A 7 11.69 -10.87 8.88
C GLY A 7 11.42 -10.18 10.21
N LYS A 8 10.48 -9.25 10.24
CA LYS A 8 10.09 -8.52 11.46
C LYS A 8 8.63 -8.69 11.83
N LEU A 9 8.06 -9.87 11.57
CA LEU A 9 6.68 -10.15 11.95
C LEU A 9 6.50 -10.02 13.46
N GLN A 10 7.41 -10.60 14.25
CA GLN A 10 7.28 -10.57 15.71
C GLN A 10 7.46 -9.16 16.29
N GLU A 11 8.36 -8.35 15.74
CA GLU A 11 8.48 -6.93 16.13
C GLU A 11 7.15 -6.18 15.88
N HIS A 12 6.51 -6.45 14.75
CA HIS A 12 5.23 -5.82 14.41
C HIS A 12 4.09 -6.33 15.30
N VAL A 13 4.04 -7.62 15.60
CA VAL A 13 3.10 -8.22 16.54
C VAL A 13 3.24 -7.57 17.91
N ALA A 14 4.47 -7.45 18.42
CA ALA A 14 4.74 -6.79 19.70
C ALA A 14 4.34 -5.29 19.70
N TYR A 15 4.63 -4.58 18.59
CA TYR A 15 4.24 -3.16 18.45
C TYR A 15 2.72 -2.96 18.48
N LEU A 16 1.94 -3.92 17.97
CA LEU A 16 0.47 -3.88 17.98
C LEU A 16 -0.18 -4.42 19.27
N GLY A 17 0.61 -4.74 20.31
CA GLY A 17 0.10 -5.19 21.60
C GLY A 17 0.15 -6.71 21.82
N GLY A 18 0.65 -7.46 20.83
CA GLY A 18 0.74 -8.92 20.89
C GLY A 18 -0.21 -9.65 19.95
N ALA A 19 -0.02 -10.95 19.83
CA ALA A 19 -0.83 -11.77 18.93
C ALA A 19 -2.30 -11.84 19.35
N ASN A 20 -2.56 -11.85 20.67
CA ASN A 20 -3.91 -11.88 21.21
C ASN A 20 -4.72 -10.62 20.83
N ASP A 21 -4.07 -9.45 20.82
CA ASP A 21 -4.72 -8.17 20.49
C ASP A 21 -4.97 -8.02 18.99
N ILE A 22 -4.17 -8.67 18.15
CA ILE A 22 -4.32 -8.67 16.68
C ILE A 22 -5.48 -9.57 16.25
N LEU A 23 -5.70 -10.68 16.96
CA LEU A 23 -6.74 -11.64 16.64
C LEU A 23 -8.11 -11.10 17.07
N HIS A 24 -9.07 -11.15 16.17
CA HIS A 24 -10.44 -10.71 16.44
C HIS A 24 -11.04 -11.48 17.63
N ASP A 25 -11.44 -10.77 18.67
CA ASP A 25 -11.92 -11.31 19.94
C ASP A 25 -10.90 -12.22 20.65
N GLY A 26 -9.61 -12.01 20.37
CA GLY A 26 -8.51 -12.73 21.02
C GLY A 26 -8.28 -14.15 20.54
N ALA A 27 -7.19 -14.74 21.02
CA ALA A 27 -6.73 -16.07 20.62
C ALA A 27 -7.64 -17.22 21.05
N ASP A 28 -8.52 -17.01 22.03
CA ASP A 28 -9.48 -18.03 22.47
C ASP A 28 -10.60 -18.22 21.45
N ILE A 29 -11.00 -17.19 20.76
CA ILE A 29 -12.05 -17.16 19.74
C ILE A 29 -11.46 -17.34 18.34
N THR A 30 -10.57 -16.44 17.92
CA THR A 30 -9.96 -16.47 16.59
C THR A 30 -8.62 -17.18 16.64
N LYS A 31 -8.51 -18.31 15.95
CA LYS A 31 -7.34 -19.20 16.03
C LYS A 31 -6.27 -18.88 14.98
N SER A 32 -6.65 -18.26 13.86
CA SER A 32 -5.71 -17.98 12.75
C SER A 32 -6.10 -16.75 11.95
N ILE A 33 -5.12 -16.23 11.25
CA ILE A 33 -5.25 -15.23 10.19
C ILE A 33 -4.82 -15.89 8.90
N ASP A 34 -5.74 -15.99 7.93
CA ASP A 34 -5.47 -16.62 6.65
C ASP A 34 -5.49 -15.55 5.55
N ALA A 35 -4.51 -15.58 4.65
CA ALA A 35 -4.42 -14.67 3.53
C ALA A 35 -3.97 -15.38 2.26
N GLU A 36 -4.58 -15.02 1.14
CA GLU A 36 -4.16 -15.45 -0.20
C GLU A 36 -4.10 -14.21 -1.11
N ILE A 37 -2.97 -14.02 -1.77
CA ILE A 37 -2.69 -12.91 -2.68
C ILE A 37 -2.41 -13.47 -4.05
N SER A 38 -3.17 -13.05 -5.06
CA SER A 38 -2.99 -13.42 -6.46
C SER A 38 -2.62 -12.20 -7.28
N ILE A 39 -1.46 -12.24 -7.93
CA ILE A 39 -0.96 -11.14 -8.77
C ILE A 39 -0.82 -11.64 -10.20
N SER A 40 -1.68 -11.13 -11.09
CA SER A 40 -1.65 -11.45 -12.51
C SER A 40 -0.72 -10.52 -13.28
N ASN A 41 0.08 -11.06 -14.17
CA ASN A 41 0.89 -10.33 -15.12
C ASN A 41 0.80 -10.96 -16.52
N ARG A 42 1.51 -10.42 -17.52
CA ARG A 42 1.48 -10.93 -18.91
C ARG A 42 1.89 -12.40 -19.08
N HIS A 43 2.59 -13.00 -18.12
CA HIS A 43 3.13 -14.36 -18.19
C HIS A 43 2.28 -15.38 -17.44
N GLY A 44 1.47 -14.93 -16.47
CA GLY A 44 0.69 -15.83 -15.62
C GLY A 44 0.25 -15.17 -14.32
N ILE A 45 -0.13 -16.04 -13.38
CA ILE A 45 -0.61 -15.66 -12.05
C ILE A 45 0.43 -16.13 -11.03
N ASN A 46 0.89 -15.25 -10.19
CA ASN A 46 1.74 -15.53 -9.04
C ASN A 46 0.87 -15.49 -7.78
N ASP A 47 0.74 -16.60 -7.12
CA ASP A 47 -0.03 -16.74 -5.89
C ASP A 47 0.90 -16.91 -4.69
N TYR A 48 0.57 -16.22 -3.61
CA TYR A 48 1.18 -16.36 -2.30
C TYR A 48 0.10 -16.50 -1.24
N LYS A 49 0.19 -17.54 -0.42
CA LYS A 49 -0.77 -17.86 0.64
C LYS A 49 -0.05 -18.13 1.94
N PHE A 50 -0.61 -17.63 3.03
CA PHE A 50 -0.13 -17.99 4.37
C PHE A 50 -1.29 -18.08 5.36
N SER A 51 -1.04 -18.84 6.42
CA SER A 51 -1.87 -18.93 7.61
C SER A 51 -1.00 -18.68 8.84
N LEU A 52 -1.35 -17.69 9.63
CA LEU A 52 -0.72 -17.39 10.92
C LEU A 52 -1.60 -17.91 12.04
N MET A 53 -1.02 -18.57 13.03
CA MET A 53 -1.72 -19.05 14.21
C MET A 53 -1.09 -18.50 15.49
N PHE A 54 -1.92 -18.39 16.53
CA PHE A 54 -1.43 -18.04 17.86
C PHE A 54 -0.49 -19.10 18.43
N ALA A 55 0.61 -18.66 18.99
CA ALA A 55 1.57 -19.48 19.72
C ALA A 55 1.97 -18.80 21.04
N LYS A 56 2.09 -19.58 22.12
CA LYS A 56 2.55 -19.06 23.41
C LYS A 56 3.99 -18.55 23.34
N PRO A 57 4.35 -17.50 24.12
CA PRO A 57 3.50 -16.81 25.09
C PRO A 57 2.48 -15.85 24.47
N ASP A 58 2.78 -15.14 23.38
CA ASP A 58 1.91 -14.19 22.68
C ASP A 58 2.47 -13.83 21.30
N LYS A 59 2.63 -14.84 20.44
CA LYS A 59 3.24 -14.75 19.10
C LYS A 59 2.26 -15.22 18.04
N LEU A 60 2.49 -14.76 16.79
CA LEU A 60 1.92 -15.37 15.60
C LEU A 60 3.02 -16.20 14.90
N VAL A 61 2.73 -17.44 14.58
CA VAL A 61 3.63 -18.31 13.83
C VAL A 61 2.98 -18.81 12.56
N PHE A 62 3.77 -19.07 11.53
CA PHE A 62 3.28 -19.59 10.27
C PHE A 62 2.84 -21.05 10.44
N LYS A 63 1.54 -21.29 10.43
CA LYS A 63 0.96 -22.64 10.32
C LYS A 63 1.18 -23.19 8.91
N GLU A 64 1.14 -22.32 7.90
CA GLU A 64 1.32 -22.64 6.49
C GLU A 64 1.87 -21.42 5.76
N GLU A 65 2.85 -21.62 4.87
CA GLU A 65 3.34 -20.58 3.96
C GLU A 65 3.62 -21.22 2.60
N LEU A 66 2.89 -20.79 1.56
CA LEU A 66 2.85 -21.41 0.25
C LEU A 66 2.97 -20.39 -0.86
N TYR A 67 3.52 -20.82 -1.99
CA TYR A 67 3.56 -20.04 -3.21
C TYR A 67 3.36 -20.95 -4.43
N ARG A 68 2.94 -20.34 -5.56
CA ARG A 68 2.91 -21.00 -6.87
C ARG A 68 2.95 -19.99 -8.00
N PHE A 69 3.27 -20.46 -9.20
CA PHE A 69 3.13 -19.72 -10.44
C PHE A 69 2.33 -20.57 -11.44
N SER A 70 1.26 -20.01 -12.01
CA SER A 70 0.41 -20.63 -13.01
C SER A 70 0.47 -19.83 -14.31
N ARG A 71 0.81 -20.46 -15.44
CA ARG A 71 0.82 -19.80 -16.75
C ARG A 71 -0.60 -19.63 -17.29
N HIS A 72 -0.86 -18.53 -18.01
CA HIS A 72 -2.19 -18.22 -18.55
C HIS A 72 -2.74 -19.27 -19.54
N ASN A 73 -1.89 -19.90 -20.31
CA ASN A 73 -2.28 -20.78 -21.42
C ASN A 73 -2.15 -22.27 -21.09
N ILE A 74 -2.11 -22.61 -19.81
CA ILE A 74 -2.05 -24.00 -19.35
C ILE A 74 -3.30 -24.28 -18.53
N ASP A 75 -4.03 -25.32 -18.89
CA ASP A 75 -5.21 -25.75 -18.15
C ASP A 75 -4.87 -26.16 -16.73
N GLY A 76 -5.62 -25.62 -15.78
CA GLY A 76 -5.43 -25.84 -14.36
C GLY A 76 -4.39 -24.93 -13.72
N LYS A 77 -4.48 -24.79 -12.40
CA LYS A 77 -3.51 -24.07 -11.59
C LYS A 77 -2.35 -25.01 -11.19
N ALA A 78 -1.13 -24.47 -11.18
CA ALA A 78 0.03 -25.22 -10.70
C ALA A 78 -0.13 -25.65 -9.24
N THR A 79 0.58 -26.69 -8.85
CA THR A 79 0.65 -27.17 -7.47
C THR A 79 1.30 -26.13 -6.56
N TRP A 80 0.82 -26.01 -5.34
CA TRP A 80 1.44 -25.19 -4.32
C TRP A 80 2.79 -25.76 -3.87
N SER A 81 3.76 -24.88 -3.71
CA SER A 81 5.06 -25.16 -3.11
C SER A 81 5.12 -24.56 -1.71
N SER A 82 5.64 -25.33 -0.73
CA SER A 82 5.72 -24.89 0.65
C SER A 82 7.03 -24.14 0.93
N CYS A 83 6.93 -23.09 1.77
CA CYS A 83 8.08 -22.42 2.39
C CYS A 83 8.40 -22.97 3.78
N GLY A 84 7.63 -23.95 4.27
CA GLY A 84 7.76 -24.52 5.61
C GLY A 84 6.56 -24.23 6.51
N VAL A 85 6.68 -24.70 7.75
CA VAL A 85 5.65 -24.55 8.81
C VAL A 85 6.31 -24.28 10.16
N GLY A 86 5.61 -23.62 11.08
CA GLY A 86 6.06 -23.42 12.45
C GLY A 86 7.11 -22.32 12.66
N HIS A 87 7.47 -21.57 11.61
CA HIS A 87 8.45 -20.48 11.70
C HIS A 87 7.80 -19.20 12.22
N GLU A 88 8.60 -18.36 12.90
CA GLU A 88 8.16 -17.10 13.49
C GLU A 88 8.19 -15.93 12.47
N GLU A 89 9.02 -16.04 11.45
CA GLU A 89 9.19 -15.02 10.41
C GLU A 89 8.94 -15.62 9.04
N ALA A 90 8.60 -14.79 8.04
CA ALA A 90 8.33 -15.27 6.69
C ALA A 90 9.56 -15.95 6.06
N ASN A 91 9.41 -17.16 5.57
CA ASN A 91 10.45 -17.93 4.90
C ASN A 91 10.50 -17.69 3.38
N LEU A 92 9.47 -17.07 2.79
CA LEU A 92 9.46 -16.77 1.35
C LEU A 92 10.75 -16.04 0.88
N PRO A 93 11.34 -15.10 1.64
CA PRO A 93 12.61 -14.46 1.26
C PRO A 93 13.81 -15.41 1.27
N GLN A 94 13.73 -16.50 2.01
CA GLN A 94 14.81 -17.51 2.14
C GLN A 94 14.75 -18.56 1.03
N VAL A 95 13.60 -18.72 0.39
CA VAL A 95 13.43 -19.65 -0.73
C VAL A 95 13.93 -18.99 -2.01
N ASN A 96 15.18 -19.28 -2.36
CA ASN A 96 15.85 -18.66 -3.51
C ASN A 96 15.51 -19.36 -4.82
N ASN A 97 14.37 -19.03 -5.44
CA ASN A 97 14.03 -19.46 -6.79
C ASN A 97 13.35 -18.33 -7.59
N GLN A 98 13.18 -18.56 -8.90
CA GLN A 98 12.63 -17.56 -9.79
C GLN A 98 11.21 -17.08 -9.38
N THR A 99 10.33 -17.98 -8.98
CA THR A 99 8.95 -17.66 -8.60
C THR A 99 8.91 -16.83 -7.32
N THR A 100 9.64 -17.23 -6.27
CA THR A 100 9.67 -16.47 -5.00
C THR A 100 10.28 -15.10 -5.19
N ASN A 101 11.35 -14.96 -5.98
CA ASN A 101 11.97 -13.68 -6.29
C ASN A 101 10.99 -12.74 -7.03
N ILE A 102 10.20 -13.27 -7.97
CA ILE A 102 9.16 -12.49 -8.66
C ILE A 102 8.08 -12.06 -7.68
N ILE A 103 7.55 -12.97 -6.86
CA ILE A 103 6.53 -12.67 -5.85
C ILE A 103 7.02 -11.59 -4.88
N LEU A 104 8.22 -11.73 -4.32
CA LEU A 104 8.81 -10.73 -3.44
C LEU A 104 8.94 -9.36 -4.11
N ASN A 105 9.41 -9.32 -5.37
CA ASN A 105 9.52 -8.07 -6.11
C ASN A 105 8.15 -7.42 -6.38
N LEU A 106 7.11 -8.21 -6.62
CA LEU A 106 5.75 -7.71 -6.81
C LEU A 106 5.16 -7.19 -5.50
N LEU A 107 5.30 -7.95 -4.41
CA LEU A 107 4.79 -7.56 -3.09
C LEU A 107 5.50 -6.31 -2.55
N ARG A 108 6.81 -6.16 -2.76
CA ARG A 108 7.60 -4.97 -2.37
C ARG A 108 7.18 -3.70 -3.12
N LYS A 109 6.51 -3.83 -4.26
CA LYS A 109 5.96 -2.70 -5.02
C LYS A 109 4.57 -2.27 -4.55
N ILE A 110 3.93 -3.06 -3.68
CA ILE A 110 2.64 -2.68 -3.08
C ILE A 110 2.89 -1.56 -2.08
N ILE A 111 2.34 -0.40 -2.37
CA ILE A 111 2.43 0.78 -1.50
C ILE A 111 1.05 0.99 -0.87
N VAL A 112 1.01 1.04 0.45
CA VAL A 112 -0.19 1.41 1.20
C VAL A 112 -0.14 2.91 1.44
N TYR A 113 -1.13 3.63 0.90
CA TYR A 113 -1.28 5.06 1.13
C TYR A 113 -2.22 5.29 2.30
N GLN A 114 -1.81 6.15 3.24
CA GLN A 114 -2.59 6.50 4.43
C GLN A 114 -2.69 8.03 4.54
N PHE A 115 -3.87 8.57 4.24
CA PHE A 115 -4.17 10.00 4.30
C PHE A 115 -5.03 10.37 5.51
N HIS A 116 -4.79 9.75 6.66
CA HIS A 116 -5.64 9.90 7.84
C HIS A 116 -5.46 11.23 8.59
N ASN A 117 -4.31 11.88 8.40
CA ASN A 117 -4.06 13.14 9.09
C ASN A 117 -4.77 14.30 8.37
N THR A 118 -5.88 14.75 8.94
CA THR A 118 -6.68 15.91 8.49
C THR A 118 -6.51 17.12 9.39
N SER A 119 -5.60 17.08 10.39
CA SER A 119 -5.34 18.21 11.29
C SER A 119 -4.78 19.42 10.55
N ASP A 120 -4.81 20.59 11.18
CA ASP A 120 -4.22 21.82 10.61
C ASP A 120 -2.71 21.72 10.39
N THR A 121 -2.05 20.80 11.09
CA THR A 121 -0.62 20.50 10.94
C THR A 121 -0.33 19.31 10.01
N ALA A 122 -1.34 18.82 9.29
CA ALA A 122 -1.16 17.71 8.37
C ALA A 122 -0.06 18.02 7.34
N PRO A 123 0.89 17.11 7.10
CA PRO A 123 1.99 17.34 6.17
C PRO A 123 1.55 17.73 4.76
N MET A 124 0.39 17.25 4.28
CA MET A 124 -0.16 17.63 2.97
C MET A 124 -0.59 19.09 2.86
N ARG A 125 -0.79 19.79 4.00
CA ARG A 125 -1.11 21.22 4.08
C ARG A 125 0.12 22.11 4.07
N LEU A 126 1.31 21.55 4.13
CA LEU A 126 2.57 22.27 4.12
C LEU A 126 3.05 22.51 2.68
N LYS A 127 3.95 23.49 2.53
CA LYS A 127 4.64 23.73 1.25
C LYS A 127 5.70 22.66 1.01
N TRP A 128 5.68 22.07 -0.16
CA TRP A 128 6.66 21.06 -0.59
C TRP A 128 7.38 21.49 -1.85
N SER A 129 8.63 21.07 -2.01
CA SER A 129 9.40 21.38 -3.20
C SER A 129 8.71 20.86 -4.46
N GLN A 130 8.69 21.65 -5.51
CA GLN A 130 8.23 21.23 -6.84
C GLN A 130 8.96 19.97 -7.31
N ALA A 131 10.24 19.81 -6.97
CA ALA A 131 11.05 18.63 -7.32
C ALA A 131 10.58 17.33 -6.63
N ASP A 132 9.86 17.40 -5.53
CA ASP A 132 9.33 16.24 -4.79
C ASP A 132 8.09 15.61 -5.48
N GLY A 133 7.65 16.13 -6.61
CA GLY A 133 6.46 15.65 -7.32
C GLY A 133 6.61 14.34 -8.09
N ARG A 134 7.80 13.72 -8.12
CA ARG A 134 8.06 12.53 -8.95
C ARG A 134 7.24 11.31 -8.52
N TRP A 135 7.14 11.06 -7.22
CA TRP A 135 6.39 9.95 -6.62
C TRP A 135 5.57 10.43 -5.44
N LEU A 136 4.32 9.98 -5.34
CA LEU A 136 3.49 10.27 -4.18
C LEU A 136 4.03 9.53 -2.96
N LYS A 137 4.26 10.25 -1.86
CA LYS A 137 4.67 9.66 -0.58
C LYS A 137 3.50 8.99 0.13
N GLN A 138 3.76 7.99 0.95
CA GLN A 138 2.73 7.14 1.56
C GLN A 138 1.72 7.91 2.42
N ASN A 139 2.16 8.96 3.10
CA ASN A 139 1.31 9.84 3.91
C ASN A 139 0.69 10.99 3.11
N GLY A 140 0.92 11.06 1.79
CA GLY A 140 0.40 12.11 0.91
C GLY A 140 0.98 13.50 1.11
N GLU A 141 2.03 13.65 1.91
CA GLU A 141 2.59 14.97 2.26
C GLU A 141 2.93 15.83 1.04
N ASN A 142 3.43 15.24 -0.04
CA ASN A 142 3.80 15.92 -1.29
C ASN A 142 2.71 15.89 -2.37
N LEU A 143 1.45 15.73 -1.99
CA LEU A 143 0.33 15.60 -2.93
C LEU A 143 0.24 16.82 -3.88
N GLY A 144 0.43 18.04 -3.37
CA GLY A 144 0.44 19.26 -4.19
C GLY A 144 1.51 19.21 -5.28
N SER A 145 2.74 18.80 -4.95
CA SER A 145 3.84 18.69 -5.92
C SER A 145 3.58 17.60 -6.96
N CYS A 146 3.01 16.45 -6.56
CA CYS A 146 2.63 15.39 -7.48
C CYS A 146 1.52 15.84 -8.46
N LEU A 147 0.48 16.51 -7.95
CA LEU A 147 -0.59 17.05 -8.79
C LEU A 147 -0.08 18.11 -9.76
N TYR A 148 0.82 18.98 -9.31
CA TYR A 148 1.47 19.98 -10.19
C TYR A 148 2.23 19.30 -11.34
N ARG A 149 3.04 18.28 -11.06
CA ARG A 149 3.73 17.53 -12.12
C ARG A 149 2.73 16.89 -13.08
N ILE A 150 1.71 16.18 -12.56
CA ILE A 150 0.71 15.52 -13.40
C ILE A 150 -0.07 16.55 -14.25
N GLN A 151 -0.38 17.73 -13.70
CA GLN A 151 -1.04 18.81 -14.44
C GLN A 151 -0.22 19.28 -15.66
N ASN A 152 1.10 19.36 -15.51
CA ASN A 152 1.99 19.87 -16.56
C ASN A 152 2.46 18.78 -17.53
N GLU A 153 2.73 17.55 -17.06
CA GLU A 153 3.35 16.49 -17.84
C GLU A 153 2.35 15.44 -18.32
N GLU A 154 1.24 15.24 -17.60
CA GLU A 154 0.28 14.15 -17.82
C GLU A 154 -1.17 14.65 -17.82
N LYS A 155 -1.45 15.67 -18.60
CA LYS A 155 -2.75 16.39 -18.62
C LYS A 155 -4.00 15.48 -18.71
N PRO A 156 -4.02 14.36 -19.47
CA PRO A 156 -5.18 13.46 -19.50
C PRO A 156 -5.47 12.80 -18.14
N TYR A 157 -4.42 12.44 -17.38
CA TYR A 157 -4.57 11.90 -16.02
C TYR A 157 -5.07 12.97 -15.04
N TYR A 158 -4.50 14.17 -15.11
CA TYR A 158 -4.97 15.30 -14.32
C TYR A 158 -6.46 15.58 -14.52
N THR A 159 -6.89 15.69 -15.78
CA THR A 159 -8.30 15.90 -16.11
C THR A 159 -9.21 14.82 -15.54
N ARG A 160 -8.74 13.55 -15.54
CA ARG A 160 -9.48 12.44 -14.94
C ARG A 160 -9.61 12.59 -13.42
N ILE A 161 -8.52 12.98 -12.74
CA ILE A 161 -8.52 13.24 -11.27
C ILE A 161 -9.55 14.32 -10.95
N VAL A 162 -9.47 15.46 -11.61
CA VAL A 162 -10.40 16.59 -11.42
C VAL A 162 -11.85 16.16 -11.66
N LYS A 163 -12.09 15.38 -12.72
CA LYS A 163 -13.43 14.84 -13.04
C LYS A 163 -13.98 13.98 -11.90
N TYR A 164 -13.17 13.07 -11.33
CA TYR A 164 -13.62 12.22 -10.21
C TYR A 164 -13.86 13.02 -8.94
N ILE A 165 -13.02 14.00 -8.63
CA ILE A 165 -13.25 14.89 -7.48
C ILE A 165 -14.57 15.62 -7.62
N ARG A 166 -14.88 16.15 -8.81
CA ARG A 166 -16.17 16.85 -9.08
C ARG A 166 -17.41 15.96 -8.95
N LEU A 167 -17.28 14.63 -9.08
CA LEU A 167 -18.37 13.70 -8.81
C LEU A 167 -18.71 13.61 -7.32
N VAL A 168 -17.71 13.74 -6.45
CA VAL A 168 -17.85 13.65 -4.99
C VAL A 168 -18.10 15.04 -4.38
N LEU A 169 -17.44 16.06 -4.92
CA LEU A 169 -17.49 17.45 -4.48
C LEU A 169 -17.94 18.34 -5.66
N PRO A 170 -19.24 18.47 -5.92
CA PRO A 170 -19.77 19.18 -7.09
C PRO A 170 -19.37 20.67 -7.16
N PHE A 171 -19.07 21.28 -6.03
CA PHE A 171 -18.60 22.67 -5.91
C PHE A 171 -17.13 22.84 -6.29
N PHE A 172 -16.32 21.78 -6.28
CA PHE A 172 -14.92 21.85 -6.64
C PHE A 172 -14.76 22.27 -8.12
N ASP A 173 -13.92 23.28 -8.36
CA ASP A 173 -13.60 23.72 -9.72
C ASP A 173 -12.29 23.12 -10.18
N ASP A 174 -11.17 23.54 -9.60
CA ASP A 174 -9.84 23.02 -9.98
C ASP A 174 -8.84 23.24 -8.84
N PHE A 175 -7.69 22.59 -8.95
CA PHE A 175 -6.56 22.90 -8.07
C PHE A 175 -5.88 24.20 -8.50
N ASP A 176 -5.36 24.94 -7.50
CA ASP A 176 -4.50 26.10 -7.69
C ASP A 176 -3.09 25.77 -7.20
N LEU A 177 -2.26 25.25 -8.10
CA LEU A 177 -0.95 24.68 -7.81
C LEU A 177 0.20 25.58 -8.28
N TYR A 178 -0.01 26.91 -8.27
CA TYR A 178 1.03 27.84 -8.69
C TYR A 178 2.25 27.77 -7.77
N PRO A 179 3.47 27.59 -8.34
CA PRO A 179 4.68 27.53 -7.55
C PRO A 179 5.07 28.89 -6.96
N GLU A 180 5.32 28.93 -5.68
CA GLU A 180 5.89 30.11 -5.00
C GLU A 180 7.31 29.77 -4.55
N PHE A 181 8.31 30.44 -5.11
CA PHE A 181 9.74 30.18 -4.83
C PHE A 181 10.15 28.70 -4.95
N GLY A 182 9.60 28.01 -5.96
CA GLY A 182 9.89 26.58 -6.20
C GLY A 182 9.19 25.62 -5.25
N GLN A 183 8.25 26.12 -4.45
CA GLN A 183 7.43 25.31 -3.54
C GLN A 183 5.97 25.32 -3.95
N ILE A 184 5.29 24.22 -3.74
CA ILE A 184 3.87 24.03 -4.03
C ILE A 184 3.11 23.88 -2.73
N LEU A 185 2.04 24.66 -2.57
CA LEU A 185 1.03 24.48 -1.55
C LEU A 185 -0.22 23.86 -2.19
N LEU A 186 -0.81 22.87 -1.55
CA LEU A 186 -2.07 22.27 -2.02
C LEU A 186 -3.21 23.26 -1.78
N ARG A 187 -3.75 23.81 -2.88
CA ARG A 187 -4.86 24.77 -2.86
C ARG A 187 -5.86 24.39 -3.94
N TRP A 188 -7.10 24.84 -3.78
CA TRP A 188 -8.15 24.64 -4.80
C TRP A 188 -9.06 25.87 -4.93
N LYS A 189 -9.82 25.88 -6.03
CA LYS A 189 -10.87 26.84 -6.33
C LYS A 189 -12.23 26.15 -6.34
N GLU A 190 -13.26 26.90 -6.00
CA GLU A 190 -14.64 26.45 -6.07
C GLU A 190 -15.38 27.20 -7.18
N LYS A 191 -16.36 26.53 -7.78
CA LYS A 191 -17.22 27.14 -8.81
C LYS A 191 -17.99 28.33 -8.24
N GLY A 192 -18.08 29.40 -9.04
CA GLY A 192 -18.84 30.59 -8.66
C GLY A 192 -18.12 31.54 -7.72
N THR A 193 -16.84 31.30 -7.39
CA THR A 193 -16.01 32.22 -6.61
C THR A 193 -14.59 32.30 -7.16
N ASN A 194 -13.95 33.47 -6.96
CA ASN A 194 -12.52 33.64 -7.27
C ASN A 194 -11.62 33.33 -6.05
N LYS A 195 -12.22 32.91 -4.95
CA LYS A 195 -11.47 32.59 -3.72
C LYS A 195 -10.67 31.30 -3.89
N VAL A 196 -9.43 31.33 -3.42
CA VAL A 196 -8.56 30.16 -3.32
C VAL A 196 -8.58 29.65 -1.88
N PHE A 197 -8.75 28.35 -1.74
CA PHE A 197 -8.81 27.67 -0.44
C PHE A 197 -7.54 26.84 -0.24
N ASN A 198 -7.02 26.80 0.96
CA ASN A 198 -5.94 25.91 1.37
C ASN A 198 -6.51 24.54 1.79
N ALA A 199 -5.74 23.45 1.56
CA ALA A 199 -6.10 22.10 1.99
C ALA A 199 -6.22 21.98 3.51
#